data_d2a7116793b2785f85de3cdaadbc6a59
#
_entry.id   d2a7116793b2785f85de3cdaadbc6a59
#
_cell.length_a   1.000
_cell.length_b   1.000
_cell.length_c   1.000
_cell.angle_alpha   90.00
_cell.angle_beta   90.00
_cell.angle_gamma   90.00
#
_symmetry.space_group_name_H-M   'P 1'
#
loop_
_entity.id
_entity.type
_entity.pdbx_description
1 polymer ?
#
loop_
_entity_poly.entity_id
_entity_poly.type
_entity_poly.pdbx_seq_one_letter_code
_entity_poly.pdbx_strand_id
1 'polypeptide(L)'
;MSAYTASTFIDVAKRALRAAAPETWDHSDDDMNVKARMIPPGVKPKAAAVLVGLVEREGALQLLLTQRHAGLSKHAGQIAFPGGRIDPGETVMAAALREAEEETGLPPHHVEVLGYLDGYLTVTGYFVAPVVALLRHGFAVAPRPGEVDEVFEVPLSFLLDTANRQTHTREWNGLTRRYYAYPYGERYIWGATAGMIKNLGDRLHAAGT
;
A
#
# COMPACT_ATOMS: atom_id res chain seq x y z
N MET A 1 2.05 18.72 9.34
CA MET A 1 2.59 18.87 7.96
C MET A 1 1.54 19.58 7.11
N SER A 2 1.97 20.45 6.17
CA SER A 2 1.05 21.04 5.18
C SER A 2 0.48 19.94 4.31
N ALA A 3 -0.81 20.04 3.93
CA ALA A 3 -1.45 19.07 3.04
C ALA A 3 -0.79 19.15 1.64
N TYR A 4 -0.49 18.00 1.04
CA TYR A 4 -0.04 17.95 -0.35
C TYR A 4 -1.23 18.18 -1.29
N THR A 5 -1.02 19.06 -2.29
CA THR A 5 -1.82 19.09 -3.52
C THR A 5 -1.20 18.13 -4.54
N ALA A 6 -1.90 17.81 -5.63
CA ALA A 6 -1.33 16.96 -6.69
C ALA A 6 -0.03 17.55 -7.24
N SER A 7 0.03 18.88 -7.51
CA SER A 7 1.23 19.50 -8.09
C SER A 7 2.43 19.46 -7.14
N THR A 8 2.25 19.82 -5.86
CA THR A 8 3.34 19.77 -4.87
C THR A 8 3.82 18.36 -4.59
N PHE A 9 2.91 17.38 -4.66
CA PHE A 9 3.25 15.97 -4.50
C PHE A 9 4.09 15.45 -5.67
N ILE A 10 3.73 15.76 -6.93
CA ILE A 10 4.50 15.35 -8.12
C ILE A 10 5.96 15.79 -8.00
N ASP A 11 6.21 17.02 -7.59
CA ASP A 11 7.58 17.56 -7.48
C ASP A 11 8.41 16.84 -6.43
N VAL A 12 7.81 16.48 -5.30
CA VAL A 12 8.50 15.68 -4.27
C VAL A 12 8.61 14.22 -4.70
N ALA A 13 7.57 13.65 -5.29
CA ALA A 13 7.53 12.26 -5.73
C ALA A 13 8.64 11.92 -6.74
N LYS A 14 8.95 12.82 -7.68
CA LYS A 14 10.06 12.66 -8.65
C LYS A 14 11.42 12.42 -7.98
N ARG A 15 11.63 12.95 -6.77
CA ARG A 15 12.87 12.77 -6.00
C ARG A 15 12.77 11.62 -5.00
N ALA A 16 11.57 11.38 -4.47
CA ALA A 16 11.31 10.41 -3.43
C ALA A 16 11.15 8.98 -3.94
N LEU A 17 10.52 8.81 -5.10
CA LEU A 17 10.15 7.50 -5.63
C LEU A 17 11.27 6.88 -6.48
N ARG A 18 11.27 5.56 -6.55
CA ARG A 18 12.13 4.82 -7.49
C ARG A 18 11.56 4.96 -8.90
N ALA A 19 12.43 5.18 -9.87
CA ALA A 19 12.03 5.24 -11.28
C ALA A 19 11.75 3.85 -11.87
N ALA A 20 12.34 2.79 -11.31
CA ALA A 20 12.16 1.40 -11.72
C ALA A 20 11.51 0.58 -10.61
N ALA A 21 10.75 -0.44 -11.01
CA ALA A 21 10.17 -1.40 -10.08
C ALA A 21 11.25 -2.09 -9.24
N PRO A 22 11.02 -2.33 -7.93
CA PRO A 22 11.97 -3.03 -7.09
C PRO A 22 12.10 -4.50 -7.54
N GLU A 23 13.34 -5.00 -7.62
CA GLU A 23 13.65 -6.40 -7.92
C GLU A 23 13.85 -7.21 -6.64
N THR A 24 14.13 -6.52 -5.53
CA THR A 24 14.34 -7.09 -4.19
C THR A 24 13.53 -6.30 -3.17
N TRP A 25 13.37 -6.90 -1.98
CA TRP A 25 12.71 -6.21 -0.87
C TRP A 25 13.76 -5.53 0.03
N ASP A 26 13.47 -4.30 0.42
CA ASP A 26 14.23 -3.52 1.40
C ASP A 26 13.51 -3.50 2.75
N HIS A 27 12.21 -3.86 2.77
CA HIS A 27 11.34 -3.90 3.94
C HIS A 27 10.58 -5.21 4.07
N SER A 28 10.19 -5.54 5.30
CA SER A 28 9.45 -6.78 5.57
C SER A 28 8.61 -6.67 6.85
N ASP A 29 7.69 -7.62 7.02
CA ASP A 29 6.98 -7.82 8.28
C ASP A 29 7.93 -8.20 9.44
N ASP A 30 9.16 -8.59 9.17
CA ASP A 30 10.17 -8.95 10.16
C ASP A 30 11.08 -7.79 10.59
N ASP A 31 10.98 -6.59 9.99
CA ASP A 31 11.86 -5.45 10.28
C ASP A 31 11.87 -5.05 11.77
N MET A 32 10.71 -5.07 12.41
CA MET A 32 10.58 -4.84 13.85
C MET A 32 10.71 -6.10 14.69
N ASN A 33 10.92 -7.27 14.09
CA ASN A 33 10.79 -8.58 14.70
C ASN A 33 12.05 -9.44 14.56
N VAL A 34 13.24 -8.83 14.66
CA VAL A 34 14.54 -9.50 14.44
C VAL A 34 14.72 -10.78 15.27
N LYS A 35 14.16 -10.80 16.50
CA LYS A 35 14.21 -11.96 17.40
C LYS A 35 13.01 -12.91 17.24
N ALA A 36 11.98 -12.50 16.52
CA ALA A 36 10.74 -13.25 16.30
C ALA A 36 10.43 -13.35 14.79
N ARG A 37 11.45 -13.66 14.01
CA ARG A 37 11.31 -13.78 12.55
C ARG A 37 10.41 -14.95 12.18
N MET A 38 9.54 -14.72 11.20
CA MET A 38 8.65 -15.74 10.65
C MET A 38 8.93 -16.01 9.16
N ILE A 39 9.67 -15.12 8.50
CA ILE A 39 10.05 -15.32 7.10
C ILE A 39 11.25 -16.24 7.09
N PRO A 40 11.16 -17.47 6.51
CA PRO A 40 12.27 -18.40 6.48
C PRO A 40 13.44 -17.83 5.66
N PRO A 41 14.69 -18.11 6.05
CA PRO A 41 15.85 -17.83 5.21
C PRO A 41 15.72 -18.52 3.84
N GLY A 42 16.05 -17.80 2.75
CA GLY A 42 15.98 -18.35 1.40
C GLY A 42 14.58 -18.58 0.85
N VAL A 43 13.54 -17.96 1.45
CA VAL A 43 12.17 -18.01 0.92
C VAL A 43 12.15 -17.54 -0.54
N LYS A 44 11.39 -18.27 -1.36
CA LYS A 44 11.05 -17.85 -2.73
C LYS A 44 9.65 -17.25 -2.71
N PRO A 45 9.51 -15.93 -2.57
CA PRO A 45 8.20 -15.31 -2.46
C PRO A 45 7.47 -15.32 -3.80
N LYS A 46 6.14 -15.27 -3.72
CA LYS A 46 5.28 -15.03 -4.88
C LYS A 46 5.29 -13.54 -5.18
N ALA A 47 5.50 -13.18 -6.44
CA ALA A 47 5.47 -11.79 -6.85
C ALA A 47 4.04 -11.24 -6.82
N ALA A 48 3.90 -10.02 -6.28
CA ALA A 48 2.66 -9.28 -6.23
C ALA A 48 2.91 -7.78 -6.48
N ALA A 49 1.89 -7.07 -6.95
CA ALA A 49 1.93 -5.64 -7.12
C ALA A 49 0.68 -5.00 -6.51
N VAL A 50 0.82 -3.80 -5.96
CA VAL A 50 -0.30 -3.03 -5.41
C VAL A 50 -0.26 -1.59 -5.93
N LEU A 51 -1.43 -0.97 -6.06
CA LEU A 51 -1.56 0.43 -6.46
C LEU A 51 -1.69 1.32 -5.23
N VAL A 52 -0.69 2.16 -5.00
CA VAL A 52 -0.70 3.26 -4.02
C VAL A 52 -1.29 4.48 -4.74
N GLY A 53 -2.61 4.47 -4.91
CA GLY A 53 -3.36 5.46 -5.67
C GLY A 53 -3.69 6.68 -4.82
N LEU A 54 -3.31 7.86 -5.30
CA LEU A 54 -3.59 9.15 -4.66
C LEU A 54 -4.55 9.95 -5.52
N VAL A 55 -5.64 10.42 -4.95
CA VAL A 55 -6.64 11.25 -5.61
C VAL A 55 -6.75 12.61 -4.90
N GLU A 56 -6.82 13.69 -5.67
CA GLU A 56 -7.02 15.01 -5.08
C GLU A 56 -8.50 15.24 -4.81
N ARG A 57 -8.82 15.66 -3.59
CA ARG A 57 -10.16 16.06 -3.16
C ARG A 57 -10.05 17.41 -2.44
N GLU A 58 -10.78 18.41 -2.92
CA GLU A 58 -10.80 19.74 -2.30
C GLU A 58 -9.41 20.35 -2.04
N GLY A 59 -8.48 20.11 -2.98
CA GLY A 59 -7.09 20.62 -2.89
C GLY A 59 -6.18 19.84 -1.95
N ALA A 60 -6.58 18.65 -1.47
CA ALA A 60 -5.77 17.77 -0.65
C ALA A 60 -5.75 16.34 -1.19
N LEU A 61 -4.61 15.67 -1.07
CA LEU A 61 -4.48 14.27 -1.52
C LEU A 61 -5.09 13.31 -0.51
N GLN A 62 -5.84 12.34 -1.05
CA GLN A 62 -6.40 11.19 -0.36
C GLN A 62 -5.75 9.92 -0.90
N LEU A 63 -5.49 8.95 -0.04
CA LEU A 63 -5.00 7.64 -0.40
C LEU A 63 -6.18 6.67 -0.55
N LEU A 64 -6.28 6.01 -1.71
CA LEU A 64 -7.33 5.02 -2.00
C LEU A 64 -6.96 3.67 -1.39
N LEU A 65 -7.89 3.08 -0.63
CA LEU A 65 -7.75 1.78 0.01
C LEU A 65 -9.01 0.94 -0.21
N THR A 66 -8.87 -0.37 -0.09
CA THR A 66 -9.97 -1.34 -0.14
C THR A 66 -10.11 -2.06 1.20
N GLN A 67 -11.34 -2.41 1.55
CA GLN A 67 -11.61 -3.40 2.59
C GLN A 67 -11.98 -4.72 1.92
N ARG A 68 -11.20 -5.75 2.19
CA ARG A 68 -11.41 -7.08 1.63
C ARG A 68 -12.68 -7.70 2.18
N HIS A 69 -13.40 -8.44 1.32
CA HIS A 69 -14.67 -9.06 1.71
C HIS A 69 -14.52 -9.98 2.93
N ALA A 70 -15.44 -9.82 3.90
CA ALA A 70 -15.40 -10.55 5.16
C ALA A 70 -15.56 -12.08 5.00
N GLY A 71 -16.11 -12.55 3.89
CA GLY A 71 -16.29 -13.98 3.58
C GLY A 71 -15.06 -14.66 2.94
N LEU A 72 -13.96 -13.96 2.68
CA LEU A 72 -12.77 -14.56 2.10
C LEU A 72 -12.07 -15.50 3.07
N SER A 73 -11.49 -16.59 2.56
CA SER A 73 -10.73 -17.57 3.37
C SER A 73 -9.40 -17.04 3.91
N LYS A 74 -8.86 -15.98 3.30
CA LYS A 74 -7.60 -15.33 3.71
C LYS A 74 -7.76 -13.83 3.72
N HIS A 75 -7.18 -13.19 4.74
CA HIS A 75 -7.19 -11.73 4.88
C HIS A 75 -8.58 -11.09 4.88
N ALA A 76 -9.61 -11.84 5.35
CA ALA A 76 -10.99 -11.39 5.45
C ALA A 76 -11.08 -10.09 6.26
N GLY A 77 -11.79 -9.08 5.74
CA GLY A 77 -11.98 -7.78 6.39
C GLY A 77 -10.74 -6.90 6.53
N GLN A 78 -9.56 -7.33 6.04
CA GLN A 78 -8.35 -6.51 6.12
C GLN A 78 -8.41 -5.35 5.13
N ILE A 79 -7.82 -4.23 5.56
CA ILE A 79 -7.65 -3.05 4.71
C ILE A 79 -6.32 -3.18 3.98
N ALA A 80 -6.36 -2.98 2.66
CA ALA A 80 -5.20 -3.10 1.79
C ALA A 80 -5.23 -2.06 0.66
N PHE A 81 -4.10 -1.87 0.01
CA PHE A 81 -4.08 -1.29 -1.33
C PHE A 81 -4.73 -2.25 -2.31
N PRO A 82 -5.44 -1.76 -3.34
CA PRO A 82 -5.87 -2.62 -4.44
C PRO A 82 -4.65 -3.27 -5.08
N GLY A 83 -4.73 -4.58 -5.33
CA GLY A 83 -3.61 -5.31 -5.89
C GLY A 83 -3.65 -6.80 -5.66
N GLY A 84 -2.75 -7.51 -6.34
CA GLY A 84 -2.71 -8.95 -6.32
C GLY A 84 -1.44 -9.54 -6.92
N ARG A 85 -1.52 -10.76 -7.41
CA ARG A 85 -0.39 -11.51 -7.97
C ARG A 85 -0.01 -10.98 -9.35
N ILE A 86 1.28 -10.98 -9.63
CA ILE A 86 1.79 -10.72 -10.98
C ILE A 86 1.69 -12.02 -11.77
N ASP A 87 1.00 -11.99 -12.91
CA ASP A 87 0.87 -13.11 -13.80
C ASP A 87 2.14 -13.34 -14.65
N PRO A 88 2.37 -14.57 -15.16
CA PRO A 88 3.51 -14.85 -16.01
C PRO A 88 3.59 -13.92 -17.23
N GLY A 89 4.71 -13.21 -17.37
CA GLY A 89 4.93 -12.26 -18.46
C GLY A 89 4.36 -10.85 -18.24
N GLU A 90 3.68 -10.63 -17.12
CA GLU A 90 3.13 -9.33 -16.74
C GLU A 90 4.19 -8.45 -16.06
N THR A 91 4.16 -7.15 -16.30
CA THR A 91 4.99 -6.20 -15.56
C THR A 91 4.34 -5.83 -14.23
N VAL A 92 5.15 -5.36 -13.26
CA VAL A 92 4.66 -4.84 -11.96
C VAL A 92 3.56 -3.79 -12.15
N MET A 93 3.78 -2.85 -13.08
CA MET A 93 2.82 -1.79 -13.36
C MET A 93 1.52 -2.35 -13.94
N ALA A 94 1.60 -3.25 -14.92
CA ALA A 94 0.42 -3.85 -15.54
C ALA A 94 -0.42 -4.61 -14.51
N ALA A 95 0.21 -5.42 -13.64
CA ALA A 95 -0.47 -6.15 -12.59
C ALA A 95 -1.19 -5.22 -11.59
N ALA A 96 -0.52 -4.16 -11.13
CA ALA A 96 -1.13 -3.20 -10.20
C ALA A 96 -2.34 -2.50 -10.81
N LEU A 97 -2.28 -2.13 -12.09
CA LEU A 97 -3.39 -1.48 -12.79
C LEU A 97 -4.55 -2.42 -13.05
N ARG A 98 -4.28 -3.66 -13.52
CA ARG A 98 -5.29 -4.70 -13.77
C ARG A 98 -6.05 -5.04 -12.48
N GLU A 99 -5.32 -5.34 -11.41
CA GLU A 99 -5.93 -5.68 -10.11
C GLU A 99 -6.76 -4.51 -9.54
N ALA A 100 -6.25 -3.27 -9.67
CA ALA A 100 -6.98 -2.08 -9.23
C ALA A 100 -8.29 -1.90 -10.04
N GLU A 101 -8.26 -2.11 -11.35
CA GLU A 101 -9.46 -2.08 -12.19
C GLU A 101 -10.43 -3.19 -11.79
N GLU A 102 -9.95 -4.41 -11.61
CA GLU A 102 -10.76 -5.56 -11.22
C GLU A 102 -11.42 -5.39 -9.85
N GLU A 103 -10.68 -4.94 -8.84
CA GLU A 103 -11.15 -4.79 -7.46
C GLU A 103 -12.00 -3.55 -7.22
N THR A 104 -11.74 -2.45 -7.94
CA THR A 104 -12.33 -1.13 -7.64
C THR A 104 -13.08 -0.49 -8.80
N GLY A 105 -13.01 -1.07 -10.00
CA GLY A 105 -13.56 -0.46 -11.20
C GLY A 105 -12.78 0.78 -11.70
N LEU A 106 -11.58 1.05 -11.18
CA LEU A 106 -10.74 2.18 -11.57
C LEU A 106 -10.16 1.97 -12.97
N PRO A 107 -10.57 2.73 -14.01
CA PRO A 107 -10.05 2.52 -15.34
C PRO A 107 -8.59 2.95 -15.45
N PRO A 108 -7.70 2.16 -16.08
CA PRO A 108 -6.26 2.46 -16.17
C PRO A 108 -5.92 3.83 -16.78
N HIS A 109 -6.75 4.36 -17.69
CA HIS A 109 -6.51 5.67 -18.29
C HIS A 109 -6.69 6.85 -17.33
N HIS A 110 -7.27 6.63 -16.14
CA HIS A 110 -7.30 7.60 -15.05
C HIS A 110 -6.07 7.54 -14.15
N VAL A 111 -5.13 6.63 -14.39
CA VAL A 111 -3.98 6.39 -13.52
C VAL A 111 -2.70 6.94 -14.16
N GLU A 112 -2.09 7.92 -13.50
CA GLU A 112 -0.79 8.48 -13.86
C GLU A 112 0.28 7.93 -12.91
N VAL A 113 1.07 6.95 -13.36
CA VAL A 113 2.13 6.34 -12.56
C VAL A 113 3.28 7.32 -12.37
N LEU A 114 3.67 7.55 -11.12
CA LEU A 114 4.76 8.45 -10.72
C LEU A 114 6.06 7.71 -10.41
N GLY A 115 5.99 6.45 -10.01
CA GLY A 115 7.15 5.64 -9.64
C GLY A 115 6.78 4.52 -8.66
N TYR A 116 7.78 4.04 -7.93
CA TYR A 116 7.64 2.87 -7.05
C TYR A 116 8.18 3.16 -5.65
N LEU A 117 7.63 2.48 -4.66
CA LEU A 117 8.25 2.37 -3.34
C LEU A 117 9.28 1.24 -3.31
N ASP A 118 9.91 1.05 -2.16
CA ASP A 118 10.77 -0.10 -1.91
C ASP A 118 9.93 -1.37 -1.86
N GLY A 119 10.52 -2.48 -2.28
CA GLY A 119 9.89 -3.78 -2.22
C GLY A 119 9.62 -4.23 -0.79
N TYR A 120 8.51 -4.92 -0.57
CA TYR A 120 8.06 -5.37 0.75
C TYR A 120 7.84 -6.87 0.78
N LEU A 121 8.49 -7.58 1.74
CA LEU A 121 8.30 -9.01 1.93
C LEU A 121 7.33 -9.29 3.09
N THR A 122 6.23 -9.97 2.79
CA THR A 122 5.23 -10.32 3.79
C THR A 122 5.51 -11.68 4.44
N VAL A 123 5.05 -11.88 5.69
CA VAL A 123 5.08 -13.20 6.36
C VAL A 123 4.23 -14.25 5.64
N THR A 124 3.29 -13.82 4.81
CA THR A 124 2.44 -14.71 4.00
C THR A 124 3.13 -15.20 2.72
N GLY A 125 4.40 -14.81 2.50
CA GLY A 125 5.25 -15.30 1.42
C GLY A 125 5.05 -14.55 0.10
N TYR A 126 4.70 -13.27 0.14
CA TYR A 126 4.63 -12.41 -1.04
C TYR A 126 5.75 -11.38 -1.02
N PHE A 127 6.38 -11.20 -2.16
CA PHE A 127 7.17 -10.01 -2.49
C PHE A 127 6.24 -9.02 -3.18
N VAL A 128 5.94 -7.91 -2.52
CA VAL A 128 5.02 -6.88 -3.00
C VAL A 128 5.81 -5.70 -3.53
N ALA A 129 5.54 -5.30 -4.78
CA ALA A 129 6.07 -4.10 -5.41
C ALA A 129 4.98 -3.01 -5.45
N PRO A 130 5.08 -1.93 -4.63
CA PRO A 130 4.07 -0.88 -4.61
C PRO A 130 4.30 0.13 -5.75
N VAL A 131 3.26 0.37 -6.55
CA VAL A 131 3.22 1.35 -7.64
C VAL A 131 2.52 2.61 -7.15
N VAL A 132 3.20 3.74 -7.12
CA VAL A 132 2.64 5.03 -6.69
C VAL A 132 2.10 5.79 -7.90
N ALA A 133 0.86 6.23 -7.81
CA ALA A 133 0.20 6.92 -8.91
C ALA A 133 -0.73 8.03 -8.44
N LEU A 134 -0.94 9.04 -9.29
CA LEU A 134 -2.05 9.98 -9.19
C LEU A 134 -3.25 9.47 -9.97
N LEU A 135 -4.42 9.59 -9.36
CA LEU A 135 -5.71 9.23 -9.95
C LEU A 135 -6.39 10.51 -10.44
N ARG A 136 -6.62 10.58 -11.76
CA ARG A 136 -7.32 11.71 -12.38
C ARG A 136 -8.81 11.65 -12.09
N HIS A 137 -9.45 12.78 -11.93
CA HIS A 137 -10.89 12.88 -11.70
C HIS A 137 -11.71 12.24 -12.84
N GLY A 138 -12.98 11.99 -12.56
CA GLY A 138 -13.95 11.53 -13.56
C GLY A 138 -14.19 10.02 -13.59
N PHE A 139 -13.62 9.27 -12.64
CA PHE A 139 -13.98 7.86 -12.43
C PHE A 139 -14.93 7.69 -11.25
N ALA A 140 -15.70 6.62 -11.28
CA ALA A 140 -16.49 6.14 -10.15
C ALA A 140 -15.91 4.81 -9.68
N VAL A 141 -15.80 4.62 -8.37
CA VAL A 141 -15.38 3.34 -7.80
C VAL A 141 -16.57 2.37 -7.78
N ALA A 142 -16.31 1.12 -8.12
CA ALA A 142 -17.27 0.03 -8.10
C ALA A 142 -16.60 -1.20 -7.46
N PRO A 143 -16.74 -1.39 -6.13
CA PRO A 143 -16.15 -2.54 -5.44
C PRO A 143 -16.61 -3.85 -6.09
N ARG A 144 -15.67 -4.78 -6.34
CA ARG A 144 -15.97 -6.10 -6.92
C ARG A 144 -16.70 -6.97 -5.90
N PRO A 145 -17.96 -7.40 -6.17
CA PRO A 145 -18.70 -8.22 -5.24
C PRO A 145 -17.99 -9.53 -4.91
N GLY A 146 -17.90 -9.86 -3.61
CA GLY A 146 -17.27 -11.09 -3.13
C GLY A 146 -15.73 -11.00 -2.95
N GLU A 147 -15.09 -9.92 -3.39
CA GLU A 147 -13.66 -9.68 -3.19
C GLU A 147 -13.41 -8.43 -2.33
N VAL A 148 -14.16 -7.36 -2.55
CA VAL A 148 -14.04 -6.07 -1.89
C VAL A 148 -15.41 -5.65 -1.35
N ASP A 149 -15.49 -5.35 -0.05
CA ASP A 149 -16.69 -4.84 0.59
C ASP A 149 -16.81 -3.33 0.43
N GLU A 150 -15.66 -2.62 0.48
CA GLU A 150 -15.64 -1.17 0.43
C GLU A 150 -14.37 -0.67 -0.28
N VAL A 151 -14.52 0.41 -1.05
CA VAL A 151 -13.41 1.26 -1.52
C VAL A 151 -13.57 2.61 -0.86
N PHE A 152 -12.53 3.09 -0.20
CA PHE A 152 -12.57 4.34 0.56
C PHE A 152 -11.27 5.13 0.46
N GLU A 153 -11.32 6.38 0.87
CA GLU A 153 -10.20 7.30 0.83
C GLU A 153 -9.80 7.73 2.25
N VAL A 154 -8.49 7.90 2.47
CA VAL A 154 -7.93 8.39 3.74
C VAL A 154 -7.03 9.58 3.46
N PRO A 155 -7.15 10.71 4.19
CA PRO A 155 -6.29 11.87 3.98
C PRO A 155 -4.81 11.49 4.06
N LEU A 156 -4.04 11.82 3.01
CA LEU A 156 -2.61 11.56 3.00
C LEU A 156 -1.93 12.26 4.17
N SER A 157 -2.37 13.47 4.53
CA SER A 157 -1.86 14.22 5.69
C SER A 157 -2.01 13.47 7.01
N PHE A 158 -3.13 12.72 7.19
CA PHE A 158 -3.32 11.87 8.36
C PHE A 158 -2.30 10.73 8.39
N LEU A 159 -2.09 10.07 7.25
CA LEU A 159 -1.19 8.90 7.15
C LEU A 159 0.30 9.29 7.27
N LEU A 160 0.67 10.51 6.85
CA LEU A 160 2.03 11.02 6.95
C LEU A 160 2.35 11.61 8.32
N ASP A 161 1.34 11.92 9.13
CA ASP A 161 1.58 12.37 10.50
C ASP A 161 2.00 11.18 11.38
N THR A 162 3.24 11.23 11.86
CA THR A 162 3.81 10.17 12.71
C THR A 162 3.07 9.99 14.04
N ALA A 163 2.32 11.01 14.52
CA ALA A 163 1.48 10.91 15.70
C ALA A 163 0.31 9.93 15.53
N ASN A 164 -0.15 9.73 14.30
CA ASN A 164 -1.24 8.79 13.98
C ASN A 164 -0.74 7.36 13.76
N ARG A 165 0.57 7.16 13.59
CA ARG A 165 1.17 5.84 13.45
C ARG A 165 1.42 5.22 14.81
N GLN A 166 0.76 4.13 15.10
CA GLN A 166 0.91 3.36 16.33
C GLN A 166 1.76 2.11 16.09
N THR A 167 2.43 1.65 17.16
CA THR A 167 3.09 0.33 17.18
C THR A 167 2.34 -0.55 18.16
N HIS A 168 1.83 -1.67 17.65
CA HIS A 168 1.10 -2.64 18.44
C HIS A 168 1.86 -3.96 18.52
N THR A 169 1.44 -4.82 19.45
CA THR A 169 1.96 -6.18 19.58
C THR A 169 0.83 -7.19 19.49
N ARG A 170 1.12 -8.36 18.95
CA ARG A 170 0.20 -9.49 18.91
C ARG A 170 0.99 -10.80 19.07
N GLU A 171 0.41 -11.72 19.84
CA GLU A 171 0.88 -13.10 19.89
C GLU A 171 0.53 -13.83 18.58
N TRP A 172 1.55 -14.43 17.95
CA TRP A 172 1.39 -15.23 16.75
C TRP A 172 2.30 -16.46 16.83
N ASN A 173 1.72 -17.65 16.83
CA ASN A 173 2.45 -18.94 16.96
C ASN A 173 3.41 -18.95 18.19
N GLY A 174 2.98 -18.40 19.32
CA GLY A 174 3.80 -18.32 20.55
C GLY A 174 4.90 -17.26 20.52
N LEU A 175 4.93 -16.39 19.51
CA LEU A 175 5.88 -15.28 19.39
C LEU A 175 5.13 -13.95 19.50
N THR A 176 5.61 -13.05 20.36
CA THR A 176 5.12 -11.66 20.41
C THR A 176 5.73 -10.88 19.25
N ARG A 177 4.87 -10.40 18.35
CA ARG A 177 5.29 -9.65 17.18
C ARG A 177 4.78 -8.22 17.21
N ARG A 178 5.62 -7.30 16.74
CA ARG A 178 5.28 -5.89 16.56
C ARG A 178 4.83 -5.62 15.15
N TYR A 179 3.92 -4.67 14.99
CA TYR A 179 3.47 -4.19 13.69
C TYR A 179 3.01 -2.73 13.78
N TYR A 180 3.04 -2.02 12.64
CA TYR A 180 2.49 -0.68 12.52
C TYR A 180 0.99 -0.73 12.29
N ALA A 181 0.28 0.26 12.84
CA ALA A 181 -1.14 0.49 12.59
C ALA A 181 -1.44 1.99 12.50
N TYR A 182 -2.47 2.31 11.70
CA TYR A 182 -3.09 3.64 11.60
C TYR A 182 -4.60 3.45 11.86
N PRO A 183 -5.07 3.62 13.10
CA PRO A 183 -6.50 3.68 13.38
C PRO A 183 -7.11 4.94 12.78
N TYR A 184 -8.11 4.80 11.90
CA TYR A 184 -8.81 5.90 11.23
C TYR A 184 -10.31 5.71 11.33
N GLY A 185 -10.95 6.38 12.29
CA GLY A 185 -12.34 6.13 12.64
C GLY A 185 -12.53 4.68 13.06
N GLU A 186 -13.47 3.97 12.43
CA GLU A 186 -13.71 2.54 12.66
C GLU A 186 -12.75 1.63 11.88
N ARG A 187 -11.91 2.20 11.02
CA ARG A 187 -10.98 1.46 10.16
C ARG A 187 -9.64 1.24 10.85
N TYR A 188 -9.13 0.04 10.74
CA TYR A 188 -7.85 -0.35 11.32
C TYR A 188 -6.87 -0.79 10.21
N ILE A 189 -6.03 0.16 9.77
CA ILE A 189 -5.03 -0.06 8.71
C ILE A 189 -3.76 -0.56 9.38
N TRP A 190 -3.31 -1.81 9.11
CA TRP A 190 -2.21 -2.42 9.82
C TRP A 190 -1.36 -3.36 8.95
N GLY A 191 -0.28 -3.90 9.52
CA GLY A 191 0.58 -4.91 8.89
C GLY A 191 1.32 -4.38 7.67
N ALA A 192 1.37 -5.16 6.60
CA ALA A 192 2.11 -4.80 5.38
C ALA A 192 1.62 -3.48 4.76
N THR A 193 0.29 -3.22 4.76
CA THR A 193 -0.28 -1.95 4.28
C THR A 193 0.28 -0.77 5.08
N ALA A 194 0.26 -0.86 6.41
CA ALA A 194 0.83 0.18 7.26
C ALA A 194 2.35 0.32 7.10
N GLY A 195 3.08 -0.77 6.87
CA GLY A 195 4.51 -0.77 6.56
C GLY A 195 4.84 -0.02 5.27
N MET A 196 4.06 -0.25 4.20
CA MET A 196 4.22 0.45 2.93
C MET A 196 3.83 1.93 3.02
N ILE A 197 2.79 2.29 3.80
CA ILE A 197 2.44 3.70 4.10
C ILE A 197 3.59 4.38 4.84
N LYS A 198 4.19 3.71 5.82
CA LYS A 198 5.38 4.24 6.52
C LYS A 198 6.53 4.48 5.54
N ASN A 199 6.83 3.54 4.66
CA ASN A 199 7.88 3.69 3.65
C ASN A 199 7.61 4.90 2.74
N LEU A 200 6.37 5.11 2.28
CA LEU A 200 6.00 6.31 1.54
C LEU A 200 6.32 7.59 2.33
N GLY A 201 5.92 7.64 3.60
CA GLY A 201 6.20 8.79 4.48
C GLY A 201 7.69 9.06 4.67
N ASP A 202 8.49 8.02 4.92
CA ASP A 202 9.95 8.14 5.10
C ASP A 202 10.63 8.68 3.84
N ARG A 203 10.24 8.17 2.65
CA ARG A 203 10.81 8.62 1.37
C ARG A 203 10.43 10.05 1.03
N LEU A 204 9.17 10.45 1.25
CA LEU A 204 8.73 11.84 1.06
C LEU A 204 9.43 12.80 2.01
N HIS A 205 9.63 12.40 3.26
CA HIS A 205 10.35 13.20 4.25
C HIS A 205 11.83 13.40 3.84
N ALA A 206 12.51 12.34 3.46
CA ALA A 206 13.90 12.39 3.01
C ALA A 206 14.10 13.24 1.75
N ALA A 207 13.11 13.31 0.85
CA ALA A 207 13.18 14.10 -0.37
C ALA A 207 12.76 15.57 -0.19
N GLY A 208 12.08 15.89 0.94
CA GLY A 208 11.64 17.25 1.28
C GLY A 208 12.63 18.02 2.15
N THR A 209 13.69 17.35 2.64
CA THR A 209 14.83 17.95 3.36
C THR A 209 15.99 18.22 2.41
#